data_b3432804de3cbbea2837f4907a7e1512
#
_entry.id   b3432804de3cbbea2837f4907a7e1512
#
_cell.length_a   1.000
_cell.length_b   1.000
_cell.length_c   1.000
_cell.angle_alpha   90.00
_cell.angle_beta   90.00
_cell.angle_gamma   90.00
#
_symmetry.space_group_name_H-M   'P 1'
#
loop_
_entity.id
_entity.type
_entity.pdbx_description
1 polymer ?
#
loop_
_entity_poly.entity_id
_entity_poly.type
_entity_poly.pdbx_seq_one_letter_code
_entity_poly.pdbx_strand_id
1 'polypeptide(L)'
;MADKWTPSSWRQFPIKQQASYPDEKALKQAHDKLKTLPGLVSVREIEELKKQLAEVAAGKRFLLQGGDCAERFQDCQPDLIEKKLKIMIQMSLVLVWGARIPTVRVARMAGQFAKPRSNDTEMLDGDMVTSFRGENINGYEKNERTPDPRRLLDGYFHSAATLNYGRVLVSSGFADIHDAGKWDLDFVQTSSRREEYQHMVNEITDSLHFVHMCGVGADSPHLKTVDLFVSHEGLELGYEETMTRKVDGKYYNVGTDFLWIGDRTRQLDHAHIEYFRGIENPIGIKVGPSMAVEDLVPLIRKLWKDPDAYPGKITLITRYGYEKVASLLPKHIKVVKDAGLKVIWSCDPCHGNTIVAENGYKTRQFDRIFGELEQTLEIHREAGSILGGVHFELTGENVTECTGGPQGIDEADLPLRYTSYCDPRLNYSQSMEVAFLLAKNLSVHHDLAPLNETSKNRKRSMEISDPSKRFRA
;
A
#
# COMPACT_ATOMS: atom_id res chain seq x y z
N MET A 1 -16.33 -23.59 26.99
CA MET A 1 -15.95 -24.07 25.64
C MET A 1 -15.59 -22.82 24.86
N ALA A 2 -14.39 -22.70 24.34
CA ALA A 2 -14.06 -21.57 23.48
C ALA A 2 -14.97 -21.65 22.25
N ASP A 3 -15.81 -20.64 22.03
CA ASP A 3 -16.71 -20.61 20.88
C ASP A 3 -15.91 -20.83 19.60
N LYS A 4 -16.29 -21.87 18.86
CA LYS A 4 -15.63 -22.24 17.62
C LYS A 4 -15.88 -21.12 16.61
N TRP A 5 -14.82 -20.41 16.22
CA TRP A 5 -14.91 -19.32 15.25
C TRP A 5 -15.52 -19.80 13.91
N THR A 6 -16.38 -18.98 13.35
CA THR A 6 -16.94 -19.14 12.00
C THR A 6 -16.87 -17.79 11.28
N PRO A 7 -16.95 -17.75 9.93
CA PRO A 7 -16.97 -16.48 9.19
C PRO A 7 -18.04 -15.49 9.64
N SER A 8 -19.12 -15.97 10.29
CA SER A 8 -20.23 -15.16 10.80
C SER A 8 -20.18 -14.87 12.30
N SER A 9 -19.16 -15.34 13.05
CA SER A 9 -19.04 -15.12 14.51
C SER A 9 -19.07 -13.64 14.88
N TRP A 10 -18.56 -12.76 14.00
CA TRP A 10 -18.53 -11.33 14.19
C TRP A 10 -19.92 -10.69 14.42
N ARG A 11 -20.98 -11.33 13.95
CA ARG A 11 -22.38 -10.82 14.11
C ARG A 11 -22.86 -10.78 15.55
N GLN A 12 -22.15 -11.42 16.47
CA GLN A 12 -22.43 -11.43 17.91
C GLN A 12 -21.70 -10.28 18.65
N PHE A 13 -20.92 -9.48 17.96
CA PHE A 13 -20.10 -8.43 18.55
C PHE A 13 -20.56 -7.04 18.10
N PRO A 14 -20.34 -6.00 18.92
CA PRO A 14 -20.59 -4.62 18.51
C PRO A 14 -19.84 -4.28 17.22
N ILE A 15 -20.50 -3.58 16.31
CA ILE A 15 -19.91 -3.22 15.01
C ILE A 15 -19.95 -1.72 14.81
N LYS A 16 -18.91 -1.18 14.18
CA LYS A 16 -18.82 0.22 13.77
C LYS A 16 -18.65 0.33 12.26
N GLN A 17 -18.98 1.50 11.72
CA GLN A 17 -18.73 1.86 10.31
C GLN A 17 -19.49 1.03 9.27
N GLN A 18 -20.53 0.29 9.68
CA GLN A 18 -21.38 -0.43 8.72
C GLN A 18 -22.42 0.50 8.09
N ALA A 19 -22.73 0.24 6.84
CA ALA A 19 -23.84 0.89 6.16
C ALA A 19 -25.18 0.31 6.62
N SER A 20 -26.20 1.17 6.76
CA SER A 20 -27.57 0.75 6.98
C SER A 20 -28.31 0.66 5.64
N TYR A 21 -28.63 -0.55 5.21
CA TYR A 21 -29.37 -0.79 3.97
C TYR A 21 -30.87 -0.78 4.23
N PRO A 22 -31.66 0.02 3.49
CA PRO A 22 -33.11 0.10 3.69
C PRO A 22 -33.84 -1.17 3.23
N ASP A 23 -33.26 -1.96 2.30
CA ASP A 23 -33.82 -3.23 1.80
C ASP A 23 -32.95 -4.41 2.26
N GLU A 24 -33.25 -4.95 3.44
CA GLU A 24 -32.56 -6.12 4.00
C GLU A 24 -32.75 -7.39 3.15
N LYS A 25 -33.88 -7.50 2.44
CA LYS A 25 -34.14 -8.66 1.55
C LYS A 25 -33.22 -8.61 0.34
N ALA A 26 -33.08 -7.44 -0.29
CA ALA A 26 -32.14 -7.25 -1.39
C ALA A 26 -30.69 -7.45 -0.92
N LEU A 27 -30.33 -6.97 0.28
CA LEU A 27 -29.01 -7.19 0.87
C LEU A 27 -28.73 -8.70 1.04
N LYS A 28 -29.70 -9.44 1.59
CA LYS A 28 -29.54 -10.89 1.70
C LYS A 28 -29.36 -11.56 0.35
N GLN A 29 -30.13 -11.16 -0.66
CA GLN A 29 -30.02 -11.71 -2.03
C GLN A 29 -28.64 -11.41 -2.64
N ALA A 30 -28.11 -10.19 -2.46
CA ALA A 30 -26.78 -9.83 -2.90
C ALA A 30 -25.69 -10.68 -2.21
N HIS A 31 -25.78 -10.85 -0.90
CA HIS A 31 -24.86 -11.72 -0.14
C HIS A 31 -24.95 -13.18 -0.58
N ASP A 32 -26.13 -13.72 -0.75
CA ASP A 32 -26.33 -15.11 -1.19
C ASP A 32 -25.76 -15.32 -2.61
N LYS A 33 -25.91 -14.33 -3.49
CA LYS A 33 -25.31 -14.37 -4.82
C LYS A 33 -23.78 -14.31 -4.75
N LEU A 34 -23.19 -13.40 -3.99
CA LEU A 34 -21.73 -13.27 -3.82
C LEU A 34 -21.09 -14.57 -3.32
N LYS A 35 -21.75 -15.28 -2.38
CA LYS A 35 -21.28 -16.59 -1.89
C LYS A 35 -21.13 -17.64 -2.98
N THR A 36 -21.89 -17.52 -4.08
CA THR A 36 -21.84 -18.46 -5.21
C THR A 36 -20.80 -18.10 -6.27
N LEU A 37 -20.24 -16.89 -6.22
CA LEU A 37 -19.26 -16.42 -7.20
C LEU A 37 -17.85 -16.96 -6.88
N PRO A 38 -16.97 -17.08 -7.89
CA PRO A 38 -15.57 -17.44 -7.70
C PRO A 38 -14.83 -16.49 -6.75
N GLY A 39 -13.72 -16.93 -6.16
CA GLY A 39 -12.78 -16.02 -5.51
C GLY A 39 -12.13 -15.08 -6.53
N LEU A 40 -11.81 -13.87 -6.09
CA LEU A 40 -11.07 -12.89 -6.91
C LEU A 40 -9.57 -13.22 -6.93
N VAL A 41 -9.07 -13.78 -5.84
CA VAL A 41 -7.69 -14.28 -5.71
C VAL A 41 -7.70 -15.76 -5.31
N SER A 42 -6.58 -16.44 -5.51
CA SER A 42 -6.42 -17.84 -5.12
C SER A 42 -5.75 -17.97 -3.74
N VAL A 43 -6.03 -19.07 -3.05
CA VAL A 43 -5.33 -19.42 -1.81
C VAL A 43 -3.81 -19.52 -2.04
N ARG A 44 -3.38 -19.94 -3.24
CA ARG A 44 -1.96 -20.01 -3.59
C ARG A 44 -1.29 -18.62 -3.61
N GLU A 45 -1.97 -17.61 -4.17
CA GLU A 45 -1.49 -16.21 -4.14
C GLU A 45 -1.36 -15.72 -2.70
N ILE A 46 -2.37 -15.95 -1.86
CA ILE A 46 -2.34 -15.58 -0.43
C ILE A 46 -1.17 -16.25 0.30
N GLU A 47 -0.96 -17.55 0.11
CA GLU A 47 0.14 -18.28 0.75
C GLU A 47 1.52 -17.84 0.22
N GLU A 48 1.62 -17.44 -1.04
CA GLU A 48 2.84 -16.87 -1.59
C GLU A 48 3.14 -15.49 -0.97
N LEU A 49 2.13 -14.64 -0.85
CA LEU A 49 2.28 -13.36 -0.15
C LEU A 49 2.72 -13.56 1.31
N LYS A 50 2.16 -14.55 2.03
CA LYS A 50 2.56 -14.87 3.41
C LYS A 50 4.05 -15.19 3.51
N LYS A 51 4.61 -15.97 2.57
CA LYS A 51 6.04 -16.28 2.54
C LYS A 51 6.88 -15.03 2.33
N GLN A 52 6.51 -14.20 1.37
CA GLN A 52 7.22 -12.96 1.09
C GLN A 52 7.16 -11.97 2.26
N LEU A 53 6.03 -11.87 2.94
CA LEU A 53 5.88 -11.04 4.14
C LEU A 53 6.68 -11.57 5.34
N ALA A 54 6.86 -12.89 5.46
CA ALA A 54 7.79 -13.44 6.45
C ALA A 54 9.25 -13.00 6.20
N GLU A 55 9.65 -12.88 4.94
CA GLU A 55 10.96 -12.32 4.56
C GLU A 55 11.04 -10.80 4.82
N VAL A 56 9.93 -10.07 4.67
CA VAL A 56 9.85 -8.64 5.08
C VAL A 56 10.05 -8.51 6.59
N ALA A 57 9.37 -9.32 7.39
CA ALA A 57 9.53 -9.32 8.85
C ALA A 57 10.95 -9.66 9.29
N ALA A 58 11.70 -10.41 8.47
CA ALA A 58 13.11 -10.73 8.68
C ALA A 58 14.09 -9.70 8.10
N GLY A 59 13.60 -8.59 7.51
CA GLY A 59 14.43 -7.55 6.89
C GLY A 59 15.07 -7.96 5.55
N LYS A 60 14.59 -9.04 4.92
CA LYS A 60 15.12 -9.56 3.64
C LYS A 60 14.39 -9.04 2.41
N ARG A 61 13.23 -8.45 2.60
CA ARG A 61 12.42 -7.77 1.58
C ARG A 61 11.86 -6.47 2.12
N PHE A 62 11.38 -5.61 1.23
CA PHE A 62 10.68 -4.39 1.57
C PHE A 62 9.26 -4.40 1.01
N LEU A 63 8.26 -4.00 1.82
CA LEU A 63 6.86 -3.93 1.41
C LEU A 63 6.55 -2.56 0.81
N LEU A 64 6.18 -2.52 -0.46
CA LEU A 64 5.56 -1.37 -1.11
C LEU A 64 4.05 -1.63 -1.23
N GLN A 65 3.26 -0.95 -0.41
CA GLN A 65 1.81 -0.94 -0.52
C GLN A 65 1.33 0.43 -0.98
N GLY A 66 0.51 0.50 -2.03
CA GLY A 66 0.06 1.78 -2.56
C GLY A 66 -1.07 1.66 -3.58
N GLY A 67 -1.74 2.77 -3.84
CA GLY A 67 -2.84 2.90 -4.80
C GLY A 67 -3.92 3.85 -4.33
N ASP A 68 -5.13 3.69 -4.85
CA ASP A 68 -6.22 4.63 -4.61
C ASP A 68 -6.61 4.78 -3.13
N CYS A 69 -7.07 5.97 -2.79
CA CYS A 69 -7.74 6.23 -1.52
C CYS A 69 -9.04 5.43 -1.41
N ALA A 70 -9.92 5.61 -2.40
CA ALA A 70 -11.10 4.79 -2.68
C ALA A 70 -11.25 4.71 -4.19
N GLU A 71 -11.38 3.50 -4.70
CA GLU A 71 -11.59 3.26 -6.12
C GLU A 71 -12.99 3.70 -6.54
N ARG A 72 -13.12 4.11 -7.81
CA ARG A 72 -14.40 4.41 -8.45
C ARG A 72 -14.68 3.36 -9.52
N PHE A 73 -15.95 3.01 -9.73
CA PHE A 73 -16.32 2.06 -10.79
C PHE A 73 -15.92 2.55 -12.17
N GLN A 74 -15.99 3.87 -12.40
CA GLN A 74 -15.54 4.49 -13.64
C GLN A 74 -14.04 4.38 -13.90
N ASP A 75 -13.22 4.05 -12.89
CA ASP A 75 -11.77 3.84 -13.04
C ASP A 75 -11.41 2.45 -13.56
N CYS A 76 -12.40 1.56 -13.72
CA CYS A 76 -12.21 0.26 -14.35
C CYS A 76 -12.09 0.40 -15.89
N GLN A 77 -11.04 1.10 -16.32
CA GLN A 77 -10.72 1.39 -17.72
C GLN A 77 -9.27 1.01 -18.01
N PRO A 78 -8.95 0.54 -19.24
CA PRO A 78 -7.63 0.03 -19.58
C PRO A 78 -6.49 0.98 -19.21
N ASP A 79 -6.56 2.23 -19.65
CA ASP A 79 -5.51 3.22 -19.46
C ASP A 79 -5.29 3.60 -17.97
N LEU A 80 -6.35 3.61 -17.16
CA LEU A 80 -6.25 3.88 -15.73
C LEU A 80 -5.67 2.69 -14.96
N ILE A 81 -6.06 1.47 -15.33
CA ILE A 81 -5.48 0.25 -14.73
C ILE A 81 -3.98 0.16 -15.10
N GLU A 82 -3.62 0.43 -16.37
CA GLU A 82 -2.22 0.46 -16.81
C GLU A 82 -1.39 1.46 -16.01
N LYS A 83 -1.87 2.68 -15.83
CA LYS A 83 -1.18 3.71 -15.03
C LYS A 83 -0.97 3.29 -13.58
N LYS A 84 -1.97 2.66 -12.95
CA LYS A 84 -1.86 2.13 -11.58
C LYS A 84 -0.81 1.03 -11.46
N LEU A 85 -0.77 0.11 -12.42
CA LEU A 85 0.24 -0.95 -12.46
C LEU A 85 1.63 -0.38 -12.72
N LYS A 86 1.74 0.52 -13.71
CA LYS A 86 3.01 1.17 -14.11
C LYS A 86 3.68 1.86 -12.94
N ILE A 87 2.95 2.69 -12.20
CA ILE A 87 3.54 3.42 -11.07
C ILE A 87 4.05 2.46 -9.97
N MET A 88 3.30 1.41 -9.63
CA MET A 88 3.72 0.42 -8.63
C MET A 88 4.98 -0.33 -9.07
N ILE A 89 5.08 -0.71 -10.33
CA ILE A 89 6.26 -1.39 -10.87
C ILE A 89 7.47 -0.45 -10.87
N GLN A 90 7.33 0.77 -11.37
CA GLN A 90 8.42 1.74 -11.44
C GLN A 90 8.96 2.12 -10.05
N MET A 91 8.09 2.45 -9.10
CA MET A 91 8.49 2.70 -7.71
C MET A 91 9.24 1.50 -7.13
N SER A 92 8.76 0.28 -7.38
CA SER A 92 9.41 -0.92 -6.86
C SER A 92 10.81 -1.14 -7.45
N LEU A 93 11.03 -0.83 -8.72
CA LEU A 93 12.36 -0.94 -9.35
C LEU A 93 13.34 0.07 -8.76
N VAL A 94 12.90 1.31 -8.54
CA VAL A 94 13.72 2.33 -7.86
C VAL A 94 14.11 1.86 -6.45
N LEU A 95 13.15 1.30 -5.70
CA LEU A 95 13.40 0.77 -4.35
C LEU A 95 14.36 -0.43 -4.36
N VAL A 96 14.17 -1.38 -5.28
CA VAL A 96 15.07 -2.53 -5.43
C VAL A 96 16.49 -2.05 -5.76
N TRP A 97 16.63 -1.10 -6.67
CA TRP A 97 17.93 -0.53 -7.03
C TRP A 97 18.59 0.17 -5.84
N GLY A 98 17.86 1.04 -5.13
CA GLY A 98 18.40 1.82 -4.01
C GLY A 98 18.66 1.00 -2.75
N ALA A 99 17.68 0.25 -2.30
CA ALA A 99 17.76 -0.54 -1.07
C ALA A 99 18.54 -1.86 -1.21
N ARG A 100 18.78 -2.31 -2.45
CA ARG A 100 19.46 -3.60 -2.77
C ARG A 100 18.76 -4.83 -2.17
N ILE A 101 17.47 -4.73 -1.87
CA ILE A 101 16.63 -5.83 -1.39
C ILE A 101 15.38 -5.94 -2.28
N PRO A 102 14.83 -7.15 -2.46
CA PRO A 102 13.60 -7.35 -3.22
C PRO A 102 12.41 -6.62 -2.60
N THR A 103 11.51 -6.13 -3.44
CA THR A 103 10.29 -5.44 -3.02
C THR A 103 9.07 -6.33 -3.22
N VAL A 104 8.23 -6.44 -2.17
CA VAL A 104 6.89 -7.05 -2.23
C VAL A 104 5.89 -5.95 -2.60
N ARG A 105 5.14 -6.15 -3.69
CA ARG A 105 4.19 -5.17 -4.21
C ARG A 105 2.78 -5.56 -3.82
N VAL A 106 2.09 -4.68 -3.10
CA VAL A 106 0.69 -4.88 -2.68
C VAL A 106 -0.11 -3.65 -3.11
N ALA A 107 -0.92 -3.79 -4.15
CA ALA A 107 -1.70 -2.68 -4.66
C ALA A 107 -2.99 -2.48 -3.84
N ARG A 108 -3.34 -1.23 -3.57
CA ARG A 108 -4.67 -0.82 -3.10
C ARG A 108 -5.57 -0.71 -4.33
N MET A 109 -6.02 -1.85 -4.84
CA MET A 109 -6.72 -1.97 -6.11
C MET A 109 -7.61 -3.22 -6.11
N ALA A 110 -8.64 -3.20 -6.95
CA ALA A 110 -9.57 -4.29 -7.16
C ALA A 110 -10.32 -4.70 -5.89
N GLY A 111 -10.84 -3.71 -5.17
CA GLY A 111 -11.64 -3.92 -3.96
C GLY A 111 -11.63 -2.76 -2.96
N GLN A 112 -10.76 -1.76 -3.11
CA GLN A 112 -10.68 -0.61 -2.19
C GLN A 112 -11.81 0.41 -2.50
N PHE A 113 -13.06 -0.03 -2.46
CA PHE A 113 -14.22 0.84 -2.68
C PHE A 113 -14.77 1.45 -1.40
N ALA A 114 -14.89 0.64 -0.32
CA ALA A 114 -15.48 1.09 0.94
C ALA A 114 -14.59 2.08 1.68
N LYS A 115 -15.21 3.09 2.30
CA LYS A 115 -14.50 4.15 3.04
C LYS A 115 -15.16 4.40 4.40
N PRO A 116 -14.40 4.37 5.52
CA PRO A 116 -14.93 4.76 6.82
C PRO A 116 -15.18 6.26 6.88
N ARG A 117 -16.27 6.66 7.51
CA ARG A 117 -16.64 8.07 7.64
C ARG A 117 -16.70 8.51 9.10
N SER A 118 -16.33 9.75 9.37
CA SER A 118 -16.43 10.33 10.72
C SER A 118 -17.87 10.63 11.11
N ASN A 119 -18.69 11.02 10.12
CA ASN A 119 -20.10 11.35 10.30
C ASN A 119 -20.96 10.52 9.36
N ASP A 120 -22.19 10.22 9.78
CA ASP A 120 -23.15 9.47 8.96
C ASP A 120 -23.77 10.34 7.85
N THR A 121 -23.72 11.66 8.02
CA THR A 121 -24.22 12.63 7.05
C THR A 121 -23.15 13.67 6.73
N GLU A 122 -23.27 14.30 5.57
CA GLU A 122 -22.44 15.42 5.11
C GLU A 122 -23.27 16.45 4.33
N MET A 123 -22.78 17.68 4.30
CA MET A 123 -23.41 18.74 3.48
C MET A 123 -22.98 18.58 2.02
N LEU A 124 -23.95 18.55 1.12
CA LEU A 124 -23.73 18.55 -0.32
C LEU A 124 -24.75 19.50 -0.98
N ASP A 125 -24.26 20.51 -1.68
CA ASP A 125 -25.08 21.53 -2.37
C ASP A 125 -26.18 22.15 -1.49
N GLY A 126 -25.84 22.43 -0.24
CA GLY A 126 -26.75 23.05 0.74
C GLY A 126 -27.72 22.12 1.43
N ASP A 127 -27.74 20.82 1.09
CA ASP A 127 -28.58 19.80 1.76
C ASP A 127 -27.75 18.83 2.59
N MET A 128 -28.36 18.35 3.68
CA MET A 128 -27.80 17.28 4.50
C MET A 128 -28.13 15.93 3.86
N VAL A 129 -27.12 15.19 3.42
CA VAL A 129 -27.27 13.88 2.78
C VAL A 129 -26.46 12.81 3.52
N THR A 130 -26.78 11.54 3.30
CA THR A 130 -25.94 10.44 3.79
C THR A 130 -24.52 10.57 3.25
N SER A 131 -23.51 10.38 4.08
CA SER A 131 -22.11 10.44 3.67
C SER A 131 -21.80 9.42 2.58
N PHE A 132 -20.97 9.82 1.62
CA PHE A 132 -20.42 8.88 0.64
C PHE A 132 -19.53 7.86 1.37
N ARG A 133 -19.88 6.58 1.28
CA ARG A 133 -19.19 5.47 1.98
C ARG A 133 -18.39 4.58 1.04
N GLY A 134 -18.36 4.93 -0.23
CA GLY A 134 -17.67 4.20 -1.29
C GLY A 134 -18.60 3.54 -2.29
N GLU A 135 -18.10 3.38 -3.48
CA GLU A 135 -18.88 2.96 -4.66
C GLU A 135 -19.60 1.62 -4.51
N ASN A 136 -19.07 0.70 -3.71
CA ASN A 136 -19.74 -0.57 -3.42
C ASN A 136 -20.86 -0.47 -2.37
N ILE A 137 -21.10 0.71 -1.80
CA ILE A 137 -22.15 0.95 -0.79
C ILE A 137 -23.18 1.92 -1.33
N ASN A 138 -22.74 3.13 -1.75
CA ASN A 138 -23.61 4.18 -2.28
C ASN A 138 -22.90 4.98 -3.37
N GLY A 139 -23.66 5.72 -4.19
CA GLY A 139 -23.11 6.58 -5.23
C GLY A 139 -22.60 7.91 -4.69
N TYR A 140 -21.78 8.60 -5.49
CA TYR A 140 -21.24 9.91 -5.15
C TYR A 140 -22.25 11.02 -5.33
N GLU A 141 -23.15 10.88 -6.30
CA GLU A 141 -24.17 11.88 -6.60
C GLU A 141 -25.23 11.98 -5.49
N LYS A 142 -25.81 13.15 -5.31
CA LYS A 142 -26.76 13.46 -4.23
C LYS A 142 -27.94 12.48 -4.16
N ASN A 143 -28.49 12.10 -5.31
CA ASN A 143 -29.61 11.19 -5.45
C ASN A 143 -29.24 9.70 -5.29
N GLU A 144 -27.94 9.36 -5.18
CA GLU A 144 -27.43 8.00 -5.05
C GLU A 144 -26.87 7.69 -3.64
N ARG A 145 -27.06 8.61 -2.69
CA ARG A 145 -26.46 8.49 -1.34
C ARG A 145 -27.11 7.43 -0.44
N THR A 146 -28.26 6.89 -0.82
CA THR A 146 -28.87 5.77 -0.12
C THR A 146 -28.09 4.49 -0.40
N PRO A 147 -27.63 3.72 0.61
CA PRO A 147 -26.96 2.46 0.40
C PRO A 147 -27.78 1.48 -0.43
N ASP A 148 -27.21 0.94 -1.49
CA ASP A 148 -27.84 0.02 -2.44
C ASP A 148 -27.08 -1.33 -2.44
N PRO A 149 -27.72 -2.45 -2.03
CA PRO A 149 -27.08 -3.75 -2.00
C PRO A 149 -26.57 -4.27 -3.37
N ARG A 150 -27.11 -3.77 -4.49
CA ARG A 150 -26.66 -4.13 -5.85
C ARG A 150 -25.22 -3.70 -6.10
N ARG A 151 -24.80 -2.58 -5.50
CA ARG A 151 -23.44 -2.07 -5.60
C ARG A 151 -22.37 -3.00 -5.03
N LEU A 152 -22.74 -3.91 -4.10
CA LEU A 152 -21.83 -4.96 -3.64
C LEU A 152 -21.47 -5.94 -4.75
N LEU A 153 -22.43 -6.28 -5.61
CA LEU A 153 -22.19 -7.11 -6.81
C LEU A 153 -21.42 -6.35 -7.88
N ASP A 154 -21.77 -5.09 -8.11
CA ASP A 154 -21.05 -4.22 -9.04
C ASP A 154 -19.58 -4.09 -8.64
N GLY A 155 -19.30 -3.89 -7.34
CA GLY A 155 -17.96 -3.86 -6.79
C GLY A 155 -17.19 -5.15 -7.06
N TYR A 156 -17.82 -6.31 -6.86
CA TYR A 156 -17.21 -7.60 -7.19
C TYR A 156 -16.86 -7.71 -8.68
N PHE A 157 -17.79 -7.34 -9.59
CA PHE A 157 -17.53 -7.47 -11.02
C PHE A 157 -16.50 -6.47 -11.53
N HIS A 158 -16.45 -5.24 -11.01
CA HIS A 158 -15.39 -4.28 -11.33
C HIS A 158 -14.03 -4.77 -10.83
N SER A 159 -13.98 -5.34 -9.62
CA SER A 159 -12.76 -5.98 -9.09
C SER A 159 -12.30 -7.13 -9.98
N ALA A 160 -13.22 -8.01 -10.40
CA ALA A 160 -12.92 -9.13 -11.29
C ALA A 160 -12.38 -8.67 -12.65
N ALA A 161 -12.99 -7.64 -13.26
CA ALA A 161 -12.54 -7.07 -14.53
C ALA A 161 -11.15 -6.44 -14.40
N THR A 162 -10.92 -5.65 -13.34
CA THR A 162 -9.62 -5.01 -13.04
C THR A 162 -8.52 -6.05 -12.86
N LEU A 163 -8.78 -7.10 -12.05
CA LEU A 163 -7.82 -8.19 -11.84
C LEU A 163 -7.54 -9.00 -13.10
N ASN A 164 -8.58 -9.31 -13.88
CA ASN A 164 -8.41 -10.03 -15.14
C ASN A 164 -7.53 -9.23 -16.10
N TYR A 165 -7.81 -7.95 -16.29
CA TYR A 165 -7.02 -7.09 -17.16
C TYR A 165 -5.58 -6.91 -16.65
N GLY A 166 -5.40 -6.70 -15.34
CA GLY A 166 -4.08 -6.63 -14.72
C GLY A 166 -3.25 -7.89 -14.95
N ARG A 167 -3.86 -9.09 -14.81
CA ARG A 167 -3.18 -10.36 -15.08
C ARG A 167 -2.82 -10.52 -16.56
N VAL A 168 -3.68 -10.09 -17.48
CA VAL A 168 -3.38 -10.06 -18.92
C VAL A 168 -2.17 -9.17 -19.19
N LEU A 169 -2.14 -7.95 -18.64
CA LEU A 169 -1.01 -7.04 -18.80
C LEU A 169 0.29 -7.65 -18.28
N VAL A 170 0.29 -8.14 -17.06
CA VAL A 170 1.49 -8.75 -16.45
C VAL A 170 1.97 -9.95 -17.25
N SER A 171 1.06 -10.78 -17.77
CA SER A 171 1.42 -11.96 -18.58
C SER A 171 1.85 -11.63 -20.00
N SER A 172 1.45 -10.47 -20.56
CA SER A 172 1.82 -10.03 -21.91
C SER A 172 3.15 -9.29 -22.01
N GLY A 173 3.89 -9.16 -20.89
CA GLY A 173 5.16 -8.44 -20.85
C GLY A 173 5.04 -6.93 -20.58
N PHE A 174 3.86 -6.45 -20.16
CA PHE A 174 3.69 -5.06 -19.71
C PHE A 174 4.62 -4.71 -18.55
N ALA A 175 4.91 -5.70 -17.71
CA ALA A 175 5.89 -5.59 -16.62
C ALA A 175 7.34 -5.78 -17.13
N ASP A 176 7.56 -5.74 -18.46
CA ASP A 176 8.91 -5.87 -19.01
C ASP A 176 9.77 -4.71 -18.53
N ILE A 177 10.57 -5.04 -17.54
CA ILE A 177 11.51 -4.10 -16.92
C ILE A 177 12.57 -3.60 -17.92
N HIS A 178 12.73 -4.26 -19.10
CA HIS A 178 13.66 -3.85 -20.13
C HIS A 178 13.25 -2.55 -20.83
N ASP A 179 11.99 -2.14 -20.71
CA ASP A 179 11.47 -0.90 -21.31
C ASP A 179 11.58 0.32 -20.35
N ALA A 180 12.55 0.31 -19.44
CA ALA A 180 12.84 1.47 -18.57
C ALA A 180 13.04 2.78 -19.36
N GLY A 181 13.47 2.69 -20.62
CA GLY A 181 13.57 3.83 -21.54
C GLY A 181 12.23 4.46 -21.96
N LYS A 182 11.09 3.77 -21.70
CA LYS A 182 9.74 4.29 -21.94
C LYS A 182 9.09 4.90 -20.68
N TRP A 183 9.83 5.01 -19.59
CA TRP A 183 9.32 5.67 -18.39
C TRP A 183 9.11 7.15 -18.68
N ASP A 184 7.98 7.67 -18.22
CA ASP A 184 7.76 9.11 -18.21
C ASP A 184 8.57 9.72 -17.05
N LEU A 185 9.75 10.24 -17.38
CA LEU A 185 10.70 10.83 -16.44
C LEU A 185 10.74 12.35 -16.55
N ASP A 186 9.75 12.97 -17.17
CA ASP A 186 9.71 14.42 -17.32
C ASP A 186 9.76 15.14 -15.96
N PHE A 187 9.23 14.53 -14.89
CA PHE A 187 9.34 15.05 -13.54
C PHE A 187 10.80 15.18 -13.07
N VAL A 188 11.71 14.34 -13.54
CA VAL A 188 13.13 14.40 -13.21
C VAL A 188 13.73 15.73 -13.66
N GLN A 189 13.21 16.31 -14.75
CA GLN A 189 13.67 17.59 -15.28
C GLN A 189 13.27 18.77 -14.40
N THR A 190 12.21 18.64 -13.63
CA THR A 190 11.72 19.65 -12.71
C THR A 190 12.20 19.43 -11.28
N SER A 191 12.76 18.26 -10.95
CA SER A 191 13.32 17.97 -9.63
C SER A 191 14.61 18.74 -9.37
N SER A 192 14.77 19.26 -8.15
CA SER A 192 16.02 19.85 -7.66
C SER A 192 17.18 18.84 -7.61
N ARG A 193 16.89 17.55 -7.72
CA ARG A 193 17.85 16.43 -7.70
C ARG A 193 17.97 15.72 -9.05
N ARG A 194 17.72 16.44 -10.13
CA ARG A 194 17.70 15.90 -11.50
C ARG A 194 18.91 15.03 -11.84
N GLU A 195 20.11 15.50 -11.58
CA GLU A 195 21.34 14.76 -11.92
C GLU A 195 21.44 13.43 -11.16
N GLU A 196 21.05 13.42 -9.90
CA GLU A 196 21.05 12.22 -9.05
C GLU A 196 20.04 11.19 -9.56
N TYR A 197 18.82 11.63 -9.86
CA TYR A 197 17.77 10.72 -10.36
C TYR A 197 18.08 10.21 -11.76
N GLN A 198 18.61 11.06 -12.64
CA GLN A 198 19.03 10.63 -13.97
C GLN A 198 20.15 9.58 -13.88
N HIS A 199 21.08 9.74 -12.94
CA HIS A 199 22.11 8.74 -12.71
C HIS A 199 21.49 7.41 -12.27
N MET A 200 20.56 7.42 -11.31
CA MET A 200 19.85 6.20 -10.87
C MET A 200 19.14 5.49 -12.02
N VAL A 201 18.43 6.24 -12.85
CA VAL A 201 17.72 5.68 -14.02
C VAL A 201 18.70 5.07 -15.03
N ASN A 202 19.81 5.73 -15.29
CA ASN A 202 20.84 5.19 -16.19
C ASN A 202 21.42 3.87 -15.64
N GLU A 203 21.74 3.81 -14.35
CA GLU A 203 22.26 2.59 -13.69
C GLU A 203 21.24 1.42 -13.74
N ILE A 204 19.95 1.71 -13.54
CA ILE A 204 18.90 0.71 -13.68
C ILE A 204 18.85 0.20 -15.11
N THR A 205 18.84 1.12 -16.09
CA THR A 205 18.79 0.80 -17.52
C THR A 205 19.98 -0.03 -17.97
N ASP A 206 21.19 0.36 -17.57
CA ASP A 206 22.43 -0.36 -17.89
C ASP A 206 22.44 -1.76 -17.26
N SER A 207 21.95 -1.89 -16.01
CA SER A 207 21.84 -3.18 -15.33
C SER A 207 20.88 -4.12 -16.06
N LEU A 208 19.74 -3.61 -16.51
CA LEU A 208 18.75 -4.37 -17.27
C LEU A 208 19.31 -4.78 -18.64
N HIS A 209 20.00 -3.86 -19.32
CA HIS A 209 20.66 -4.15 -20.59
C HIS A 209 21.77 -5.21 -20.44
N PHE A 210 22.55 -5.17 -19.36
CA PHE A 210 23.53 -6.20 -19.03
C PHE A 210 22.89 -7.58 -18.85
N VAL A 211 21.82 -7.67 -18.08
CA VAL A 211 21.08 -8.92 -17.85
C VAL A 211 20.54 -9.48 -19.18
N HIS A 212 20.06 -8.61 -20.07
CA HIS A 212 19.63 -8.99 -21.42
C HIS A 212 20.79 -9.55 -22.25
N MET A 213 21.96 -8.89 -22.27
CA MET A 213 23.14 -9.39 -22.97
C MET A 213 23.67 -10.72 -22.43
N CYS A 214 23.44 -11.02 -21.16
CA CYS A 214 23.77 -12.32 -20.56
C CYS A 214 22.85 -13.46 -21.00
N GLY A 215 21.91 -13.20 -21.94
CA GLY A 215 21.02 -14.23 -22.50
C GLY A 215 19.74 -14.44 -21.69
N VAL A 216 19.49 -13.62 -20.66
CA VAL A 216 18.18 -13.55 -20.00
C VAL A 216 17.31 -12.65 -20.87
N GLY A 217 16.83 -13.21 -21.99
CA GLY A 217 16.06 -12.45 -22.97
C GLY A 217 14.72 -12.00 -22.42
N ALA A 218 14.10 -11.06 -23.13
CA ALA A 218 12.73 -10.59 -22.87
C ALA A 218 11.71 -11.76 -22.77
N ASP A 219 12.07 -12.94 -23.25
CA ASP A 219 11.27 -14.16 -23.17
C ASP A 219 11.43 -14.96 -21.88
N SER A 220 12.31 -14.56 -20.95
CA SER A 220 12.47 -15.26 -19.69
C SER A 220 11.21 -15.10 -18.82
N PRO A 221 10.53 -16.21 -18.45
CA PRO A 221 9.35 -16.14 -17.59
C PRO A 221 9.59 -15.40 -16.27
N HIS A 222 10.81 -15.45 -15.75
CA HIS A 222 11.20 -14.80 -14.49
C HIS A 222 11.32 -13.27 -14.58
N LEU A 223 11.46 -12.70 -15.78
CA LEU A 223 11.50 -11.26 -16.00
C LEU A 223 10.19 -10.69 -16.53
N LYS A 224 9.32 -11.56 -17.07
CA LYS A 224 7.99 -11.19 -17.58
C LYS A 224 6.92 -11.15 -16.52
N THR A 225 7.07 -11.88 -15.43
CA THR A 225 6.07 -11.96 -14.36
C THR A 225 6.58 -11.27 -13.09
N VAL A 226 5.93 -10.19 -12.74
CA VAL A 226 6.14 -9.49 -11.46
C VAL A 226 4.99 -9.86 -10.55
N ASP A 227 5.28 -10.44 -9.38
CA ASP A 227 4.25 -10.68 -8.39
C ASP A 227 3.64 -9.33 -7.98
N LEU A 228 2.35 -9.21 -8.18
CA LEU A 228 1.55 -8.08 -7.74
C LEU A 228 0.34 -8.62 -6.99
N PHE A 229 0.31 -8.35 -5.71
CA PHE A 229 -0.80 -8.69 -4.83
C PHE A 229 -1.74 -7.50 -4.69
N VAL A 230 -2.99 -7.77 -4.29
CA VAL A 230 -4.00 -6.74 -4.11
C VAL A 230 -4.48 -6.68 -2.66
N SER A 231 -4.98 -5.51 -2.28
CA SER A 231 -5.41 -5.26 -0.90
C SER A 231 -6.53 -4.24 -0.81
N HIS A 232 -7.36 -4.40 0.24
CA HIS A 232 -8.34 -3.39 0.62
C HIS A 232 -8.61 -3.37 2.12
N GLU A 233 -9.27 -2.30 2.61
CA GLU A 233 -9.78 -2.24 3.99
C GLU A 233 -10.94 -3.22 4.15
N GLY A 234 -10.81 -4.19 5.05
CA GLY A 234 -11.90 -5.10 5.36
C GLY A 234 -12.96 -4.41 6.21
N LEU A 235 -13.68 -3.46 5.62
CA LEU A 235 -14.61 -2.56 6.30
C LEU A 235 -16.02 -3.13 6.36
N GLU A 236 -16.57 -3.56 5.22
CA GLU A 236 -17.93 -4.08 5.09
C GLU A 236 -17.96 -5.59 5.38
N LEU A 237 -18.13 -5.95 6.65
CA LEU A 237 -18.00 -7.34 7.09
C LEU A 237 -19.02 -8.29 6.46
N GLY A 238 -20.17 -7.79 6.03
CA GLY A 238 -21.14 -8.58 5.28
C GLY A 238 -20.56 -9.05 3.94
N TYR A 239 -19.86 -8.17 3.22
CA TYR A 239 -19.13 -8.50 1.98
C TYR A 239 -17.98 -9.47 2.27
N GLU A 240 -17.14 -9.17 3.26
CA GLU A 240 -15.96 -9.98 3.60
C GLU A 240 -16.35 -11.43 4.01
N GLU A 241 -17.45 -11.59 4.75
CA GLU A 241 -18.02 -12.91 5.08
C GLU A 241 -18.37 -13.70 3.80
N THR A 242 -18.97 -13.01 2.79
CA THR A 242 -19.38 -13.67 1.54
C THR A 242 -18.18 -14.12 0.71
N MET A 243 -17.04 -13.47 0.87
CA MET A 243 -15.79 -13.82 0.18
C MET A 243 -14.93 -14.81 0.95
N THR A 244 -15.32 -15.21 2.15
CA THR A 244 -14.57 -16.16 2.98
C THR A 244 -14.86 -17.61 2.55
N ARG A 245 -13.81 -18.39 2.30
CA ARG A 245 -13.89 -19.80 1.89
C ARG A 245 -13.07 -20.67 2.85
N LYS A 246 -13.55 -21.90 3.04
CA LYS A 246 -12.82 -22.92 3.81
C LYS A 246 -12.04 -23.82 2.85
N VAL A 247 -10.73 -23.84 2.98
CA VAL A 247 -9.82 -24.68 2.19
C VAL A 247 -8.89 -25.41 3.16
N ASP A 248 -8.78 -26.72 3.08
CA ASP A 248 -7.93 -27.57 3.91
C ASP A 248 -8.09 -27.31 5.43
N GLY A 249 -9.32 -27.08 5.87
CA GLY A 249 -9.65 -26.82 7.26
C GLY A 249 -9.45 -25.38 7.75
N LYS A 250 -8.80 -24.52 6.96
CA LYS A 250 -8.50 -23.12 7.24
C LYS A 250 -9.46 -22.20 6.49
N TYR A 251 -9.61 -20.96 6.96
CA TYR A 251 -10.48 -19.98 6.32
C TYR A 251 -9.67 -18.85 5.68
N TYR A 252 -9.94 -18.59 4.42
CA TYR A 252 -9.30 -17.53 3.63
C TYR A 252 -10.36 -16.58 3.08
N ASN A 253 -10.14 -15.29 3.19
CA ASN A 253 -10.88 -14.33 2.40
C ASN A 253 -10.26 -14.31 0.99
N VAL A 254 -11.00 -14.81 0.00
CA VAL A 254 -10.56 -14.87 -1.39
C VAL A 254 -11.04 -13.67 -2.22
N GLY A 255 -11.48 -12.61 -1.56
CA GLY A 255 -11.76 -11.31 -2.18
C GLY A 255 -10.52 -10.48 -2.43
N THR A 256 -9.41 -10.78 -1.73
CA THR A 256 -8.13 -10.07 -1.86
C THR A 256 -7.00 -10.86 -1.20
N ASP A 257 -5.72 -10.53 -1.51
CA ASP A 257 -4.57 -11.19 -0.90
C ASP A 257 -4.30 -10.68 0.51
N PHE A 258 -4.41 -9.37 0.72
CA PHE A 258 -4.10 -8.68 1.96
C PHE A 258 -5.27 -7.80 2.41
N LEU A 259 -5.64 -7.89 3.67
CA LEU A 259 -6.69 -7.06 4.28
C LEU A 259 -6.12 -6.20 5.40
N TRP A 260 -6.62 -4.98 5.57
CA TRP A 260 -6.30 -4.22 6.77
C TRP A 260 -7.53 -3.79 7.57
N ILE A 261 -7.30 -3.64 8.86
CA ILE A 261 -8.26 -3.10 9.83
C ILE A 261 -8.00 -1.60 9.95
N GLY A 262 -9.03 -0.80 9.73
CA GLY A 262 -8.96 0.65 9.83
C GLY A 262 -8.80 1.16 11.27
N ASP A 263 -8.37 2.40 11.42
CA ASP A 263 -8.18 3.06 12.71
C ASP A 263 -9.50 3.17 13.51
N ARG A 264 -10.65 3.23 12.82
CA ARG A 264 -11.99 3.35 13.43
C ARG A 264 -12.64 2.01 13.79
N THR A 265 -12.06 0.87 13.36
CA THR A 265 -12.68 -0.45 13.49
C THR A 265 -11.82 -1.47 14.24
N ARG A 266 -10.76 -1.01 14.92
CA ARG A 266 -9.77 -1.87 15.61
C ARG A 266 -10.04 -2.09 17.12
N GLN A 267 -11.24 -1.81 17.61
CA GLN A 267 -11.60 -2.04 19.00
C GLN A 267 -11.53 -3.54 19.34
N LEU A 268 -10.84 -3.87 20.44
CA LEU A 268 -10.47 -5.25 20.77
C LEU A 268 -11.67 -6.19 20.91
N ASP A 269 -12.81 -5.71 21.39
CA ASP A 269 -14.03 -6.44 21.67
C ASP A 269 -15.10 -6.30 20.56
N HIS A 270 -14.74 -5.80 19.38
CA HIS A 270 -15.69 -5.53 18.30
C HIS A 270 -15.58 -6.54 17.16
N ALA A 271 -16.58 -6.48 16.28
CA ALA A 271 -16.85 -7.39 15.18
C ALA A 271 -15.68 -7.55 14.20
N HIS A 272 -14.98 -6.45 13.86
CA HIS A 272 -13.85 -6.53 12.92
C HIS A 272 -12.73 -7.40 13.48
N ILE A 273 -12.36 -7.22 14.75
CA ILE A 273 -11.32 -8.03 15.38
C ILE A 273 -11.76 -9.48 15.48
N GLU A 274 -13.04 -9.73 15.77
CA GLU A 274 -13.59 -11.10 15.79
C GLU A 274 -13.49 -11.76 14.40
N TYR A 275 -13.87 -11.06 13.32
CA TYR A 275 -13.75 -11.58 11.97
C TYR A 275 -12.29 -11.89 11.61
N PHE A 276 -11.41 -10.90 11.77
CA PHE A 276 -10.01 -11.00 11.34
C PHE A 276 -9.19 -12.07 12.08
N ARG A 277 -9.54 -12.38 13.34
CA ARG A 277 -8.79 -13.39 14.12
C ARG A 277 -8.92 -14.81 13.57
N GLY A 278 -9.83 -15.06 12.64
CA GLY A 278 -10.10 -16.41 12.13
C GLY A 278 -9.71 -16.64 10.70
N ILE A 279 -9.27 -15.62 9.97
CA ILE A 279 -8.79 -15.77 8.59
C ILE A 279 -7.28 -15.96 8.53
N GLU A 280 -6.82 -16.66 7.50
CA GLU A 280 -5.40 -16.96 7.26
C GLU A 280 -4.66 -15.86 6.50
N ASN A 281 -5.37 -14.96 5.83
CA ASN A 281 -4.76 -13.84 5.11
C ASN A 281 -3.79 -13.04 5.99
N PRO A 282 -2.75 -12.46 5.44
CA PRO A 282 -1.98 -11.41 6.10
C PRO A 282 -2.88 -10.23 6.48
N ILE A 283 -2.61 -9.61 7.62
CA ILE A 283 -3.47 -8.58 8.21
C ILE A 283 -2.66 -7.31 8.47
N GLY A 284 -3.12 -6.19 7.92
CA GLY A 284 -2.68 -4.86 8.30
C GLY A 284 -3.51 -4.31 9.46
N ILE A 285 -2.91 -3.52 10.32
CA ILE A 285 -3.60 -2.78 11.39
C ILE A 285 -3.17 -1.32 11.31
N LYS A 286 -4.11 -0.42 11.10
CA LYS A 286 -3.84 1.02 11.15
C LYS A 286 -3.56 1.44 12.60
N VAL A 287 -2.39 2.05 12.81
CA VAL A 287 -1.92 2.52 14.12
C VAL A 287 -1.70 4.02 14.04
N GLY A 288 -2.66 4.78 14.54
CA GLY A 288 -2.63 6.24 14.56
C GLY A 288 -2.47 6.81 15.98
N PRO A 289 -2.59 8.14 16.13
CA PRO A 289 -2.47 8.81 17.43
C PRO A 289 -3.47 8.36 18.50
N SER A 290 -4.58 7.75 18.10
CA SER A 290 -5.62 7.22 18.98
C SER A 290 -5.32 5.80 19.50
N MET A 291 -4.20 5.16 19.09
CA MET A 291 -3.79 3.86 19.62
C MET A 291 -3.15 4.04 20.99
N ALA A 292 -3.79 3.50 22.02
CA ALA A 292 -3.18 3.41 23.33
C ALA A 292 -2.05 2.36 23.31
N VAL A 293 -0.95 2.67 23.99
CA VAL A 293 0.25 1.81 23.99
C VAL A 293 -0.08 0.43 24.60
N GLU A 294 -0.90 0.43 25.65
CA GLU A 294 -1.36 -0.78 26.36
C GLU A 294 -2.28 -1.68 25.54
N ASP A 295 -2.98 -1.15 24.56
CA ASP A 295 -3.91 -1.92 23.73
C ASP A 295 -3.24 -2.65 22.58
N LEU A 296 -2.06 -2.21 22.14
CA LEU A 296 -1.41 -2.69 20.92
C LEU A 296 -1.03 -4.17 21.00
N VAL A 297 -0.36 -4.59 22.07
CA VAL A 297 0.07 -5.99 22.22
C VAL A 297 -1.12 -6.95 22.41
N PRO A 298 -2.13 -6.65 23.24
CA PRO A 298 -3.36 -7.43 23.31
C PRO A 298 -4.06 -7.59 21.96
N LEU A 299 -4.13 -6.53 21.15
CA LEU A 299 -4.71 -6.55 19.82
C LEU A 299 -3.96 -7.50 18.88
N ILE A 300 -2.62 -7.38 18.84
CA ILE A 300 -1.78 -8.27 18.02
C ILE A 300 -1.98 -9.73 18.43
N ARG A 301 -1.93 -10.03 19.73
CA ARG A 301 -2.09 -11.42 20.23
C ARG A 301 -3.47 -12.00 19.98
N LYS A 302 -4.52 -11.18 19.94
CA LYS A 302 -5.87 -11.64 19.61
C LYS A 302 -5.98 -12.05 18.13
N LEU A 303 -5.31 -11.33 17.24
CA LEU A 303 -5.31 -11.58 15.79
C LEU A 303 -4.29 -12.64 15.37
N TRP A 304 -3.24 -12.83 16.16
CA TRP A 304 -2.11 -13.68 15.82
C TRP A 304 -1.77 -14.64 16.97
N LYS A 305 -2.42 -15.78 16.97
CA LYS A 305 -2.33 -16.75 18.06
C LYS A 305 -1.01 -17.53 18.10
N ASP A 306 -0.39 -17.74 16.95
CA ASP A 306 0.85 -18.48 16.80
C ASP A 306 1.87 -17.66 15.99
N PRO A 307 2.62 -16.77 16.66
CA PRO A 307 3.62 -15.94 16.01
C PRO A 307 4.77 -16.69 15.36
N ASP A 308 5.12 -17.86 15.89
CA ASP A 308 6.24 -18.66 15.36
C ASP A 308 5.85 -19.43 14.10
N ALA A 309 4.60 -19.88 14.01
CA ALA A 309 4.09 -20.60 12.83
C ALA A 309 3.89 -19.67 11.61
N TYR A 310 3.62 -18.37 11.85
CA TYR A 310 3.29 -17.42 10.78
C TYR A 310 4.03 -16.09 10.96
N PRO A 311 5.36 -16.03 10.85
CA PRO A 311 6.07 -14.75 10.94
C PRO A 311 5.59 -13.80 9.85
N GLY A 312 5.43 -12.50 10.20
CA GLY A 312 4.97 -11.48 9.26
C GLY A 312 3.46 -11.48 8.97
N LYS A 313 2.63 -12.25 9.71
CA LYS A 313 1.17 -12.20 9.56
C LYS A 313 0.60 -10.80 9.83
N ILE A 314 1.17 -10.07 10.78
CA ILE A 314 0.70 -8.75 11.19
C ILE A 314 1.62 -7.66 10.65
N THR A 315 1.02 -6.72 9.93
CA THR A 315 1.65 -5.48 9.51
C THR A 315 1.03 -4.31 10.28
N LEU A 316 1.82 -3.61 11.07
CA LEU A 316 1.42 -2.38 11.75
C LEU A 316 1.62 -1.21 10.79
N ILE A 317 0.52 -0.66 10.29
CA ILE A 317 0.52 0.45 9.34
C ILE A 317 0.40 1.74 10.14
N THR A 318 1.54 2.38 10.42
CA THR A 318 1.61 3.58 11.26
C THR A 318 1.18 4.82 10.48
N ARG A 319 0.37 5.70 11.11
CA ARG A 319 -0.18 6.91 10.51
C ARG A 319 -0.30 8.04 11.53
N TYR A 320 0.83 8.48 12.06
CA TYR A 320 0.83 9.46 13.16
C TYR A 320 0.73 10.91 12.69
N GLY A 321 1.22 11.21 11.52
CA GLY A 321 1.47 12.56 11.02
C GLY A 321 2.85 13.08 11.44
N TYR A 322 3.42 13.93 10.61
CA TYR A 322 4.75 14.53 10.77
C TYR A 322 4.99 15.11 12.17
N GLU A 323 3.98 15.78 12.74
CA GLU A 323 4.08 16.45 14.03
C GLU A 323 4.12 15.47 15.23
N LYS A 324 3.62 14.23 15.07
CA LYS A 324 3.38 13.32 16.21
C LYS A 324 4.21 12.04 16.15
N VAL A 325 4.79 11.71 15.02
CA VAL A 325 5.51 10.45 14.84
C VAL A 325 6.65 10.30 15.85
N ALA A 326 7.44 11.33 16.08
CA ALA A 326 8.57 11.32 17.00
C ALA A 326 8.16 11.06 18.47
N SER A 327 6.97 11.46 18.87
CA SER A 327 6.49 11.28 20.26
C SER A 327 5.78 9.94 20.50
N LEU A 328 5.23 9.31 19.47
CA LEU A 328 4.36 8.14 19.58
C LEU A 328 5.03 6.84 19.11
N LEU A 329 5.70 6.86 17.96
CA LEU A 329 6.27 5.65 17.36
C LEU A 329 7.28 4.94 18.28
N PRO A 330 8.21 5.61 18.97
CA PRO A 330 9.15 4.93 19.86
C PRO A 330 8.48 4.11 20.96
N LYS A 331 7.35 4.59 21.50
CA LYS A 331 6.60 3.91 22.56
C LYS A 331 5.97 2.61 22.04
N HIS A 332 5.38 2.67 20.85
CA HIS A 332 4.79 1.49 20.21
C HIS A 332 5.84 0.46 19.79
N ILE A 333 6.99 0.90 19.25
CA ILE A 333 8.11 0.00 18.95
C ILE A 333 8.57 -0.71 20.22
N LYS A 334 8.73 0.04 21.32
CA LYS A 334 9.20 -0.51 22.59
C LYS A 334 8.29 -1.63 23.11
N VAL A 335 6.98 -1.42 23.20
CA VAL A 335 6.08 -2.44 23.77
C VAL A 335 5.98 -3.69 22.89
N VAL A 336 6.03 -3.55 21.55
CA VAL A 336 6.03 -4.68 20.63
C VAL A 336 7.35 -5.48 20.73
N LYS A 337 8.47 -4.78 20.84
CA LYS A 337 9.81 -5.39 21.02
C LYS A 337 9.91 -6.11 22.37
N ASP A 338 9.45 -5.48 23.46
CA ASP A 338 9.43 -6.07 24.81
C ASP A 338 8.54 -7.33 24.87
N ALA A 339 7.48 -7.37 24.06
CA ALA A 339 6.60 -8.53 23.92
C ALA A 339 7.16 -9.67 23.05
N GLY A 340 8.32 -9.47 22.40
CA GLY A 340 8.97 -10.43 21.52
C GLY A 340 8.26 -10.68 20.19
N LEU A 341 7.37 -9.78 19.76
CA LEU A 341 6.55 -9.94 18.56
C LEU A 341 7.29 -9.41 17.32
N LYS A 342 7.45 -10.27 16.31
CA LYS A 342 8.09 -9.93 15.02
C LYS A 342 7.05 -9.50 13.99
N VAL A 343 6.51 -8.31 14.16
CA VAL A 343 5.57 -7.69 13.20
C VAL A 343 6.32 -7.00 12.07
N ILE A 344 5.61 -6.69 10.98
CA ILE A 344 6.08 -5.78 9.94
C ILE A 344 5.66 -4.37 10.33
N TRP A 345 6.58 -3.43 10.34
CA TRP A 345 6.29 -2.01 10.46
C TRP A 345 6.20 -1.39 9.07
N SER A 346 5.09 -0.71 8.76
CA SER A 346 4.86 -0.02 7.51
C SER A 346 4.43 1.43 7.79
N CYS A 347 5.11 2.40 7.20
CA CYS A 347 4.76 3.82 7.37
C CYS A 347 3.70 4.23 6.35
N ASP A 348 2.58 4.77 6.83
CA ASP A 348 1.56 5.47 6.05
C ASP A 348 1.66 6.98 6.34
N PRO A 349 2.45 7.73 5.61
CA PRO A 349 2.63 9.15 5.85
C PRO A 349 1.52 10.00 5.20
N CYS A 350 0.52 9.36 4.56
CA CYS A 350 -0.57 10.07 3.92
C CYS A 350 -1.66 10.47 4.91
N HIS A 351 -2.22 9.50 5.64
CA HIS A 351 -3.44 9.73 6.43
C HIS A 351 -3.26 10.63 7.66
N GLY A 352 -2.06 10.74 8.21
CA GLY A 352 -1.76 11.63 9.34
C GLY A 352 -1.52 13.09 8.95
N ASN A 353 -1.29 13.36 7.66
CA ASN A 353 -0.90 14.67 7.13
C ASN A 353 -1.95 15.35 6.25
N THR A 354 -3.21 14.88 6.29
CA THR A 354 -4.30 15.51 5.55
C THR A 354 -4.74 16.79 6.26
N ILE A 355 -4.80 17.89 5.52
CA ILE A 355 -5.27 19.20 5.94
C ILE A 355 -6.38 19.69 5.00
N VAL A 356 -7.06 20.75 5.38
CA VAL A 356 -8.00 21.48 4.51
C VAL A 356 -7.33 22.79 4.14
N ALA A 357 -7.16 23.05 2.85
CA ALA A 357 -6.61 24.28 2.32
C ALA A 357 -7.60 25.46 2.49
N GLU A 358 -7.13 26.70 2.32
CA GLU A 358 -7.99 27.91 2.44
C GLU A 358 -9.15 27.90 1.45
N ASN A 359 -8.97 27.31 0.27
CA ASN A 359 -10.01 27.15 -0.76
C ASN A 359 -11.00 26.00 -0.48
N GLY A 360 -10.90 25.32 0.68
CA GLY A 360 -11.80 24.26 1.13
C GLY A 360 -11.45 22.86 0.61
N TYR A 361 -10.49 22.70 -0.26
CA TYR A 361 -10.03 21.38 -0.72
C TYR A 361 -9.21 20.68 0.35
N LYS A 362 -9.41 19.39 0.50
CA LYS A 362 -8.48 18.56 1.27
C LYS A 362 -7.17 18.42 0.49
N THR A 363 -6.05 18.53 1.19
CA THR A 363 -4.74 18.36 0.56
C THR A 363 -3.74 17.74 1.54
N ARG A 364 -2.56 17.41 1.05
CA ARG A 364 -1.38 16.99 1.82
C ARG A 364 -0.17 17.72 1.28
N GLN A 365 0.65 18.21 2.18
CA GLN A 365 1.93 18.82 1.80
C GLN A 365 2.97 17.72 1.58
N PHE A 366 3.57 17.66 0.40
CA PHE A 366 4.57 16.67 0.03
C PHE A 366 5.72 16.57 1.05
N ASP A 367 6.23 17.71 1.50
CA ASP A 367 7.33 17.77 2.46
C ASP A 367 6.97 17.15 3.82
N ARG A 368 5.70 17.27 4.25
CA ARG A 368 5.24 16.61 5.49
C ARG A 368 5.09 15.10 5.33
N ILE A 369 4.65 14.66 4.15
CA ILE A 369 4.59 13.22 3.83
C ILE A 369 5.99 12.63 3.90
N PHE A 370 6.96 13.26 3.22
CA PHE A 370 8.32 12.76 3.20
C PHE A 370 9.01 12.92 4.56
N GLY A 371 8.79 14.02 5.27
CA GLY A 371 9.35 14.26 6.60
C GLY A 371 8.87 13.25 7.66
N GLU A 372 7.59 12.79 7.61
CA GLU A 372 7.14 11.69 8.48
C GLU A 372 7.87 10.39 8.17
N LEU A 373 8.13 10.12 6.90
CA LEU A 373 8.86 8.94 6.46
C LEU A 373 10.33 8.97 6.91
N GLU A 374 11.01 10.10 6.75
CA GLU A 374 12.40 10.29 7.24
C GLU A 374 12.50 10.11 8.75
N GLN A 375 11.62 10.76 9.52
CA GLN A 375 11.57 10.58 10.97
C GLN A 375 11.30 9.12 11.34
N THR A 376 10.39 8.45 10.64
CA THR A 376 10.08 7.03 10.89
C THR A 376 11.31 6.15 10.69
N LEU A 377 12.06 6.33 9.61
CA LEU A 377 13.30 5.60 9.34
C LEU A 377 14.33 5.79 10.46
N GLU A 378 14.56 7.03 10.87
CA GLU A 378 15.52 7.36 11.93
C GLU A 378 15.11 6.74 13.26
N ILE A 379 13.84 6.84 13.64
CA ILE A 379 13.30 6.26 14.87
C ILE A 379 13.48 4.73 14.90
N HIS A 380 13.22 4.06 13.77
CA HIS A 380 13.43 2.61 13.69
C HIS A 380 14.90 2.26 13.86
N ARG A 381 15.80 3.03 13.25
CA ARG A 381 17.25 2.85 13.38
C ARG A 381 17.68 3.00 14.84
N GLU A 382 17.30 4.07 15.50
CA GLU A 382 17.63 4.34 16.90
C GLU A 382 17.08 3.27 17.86
N ALA A 383 15.87 2.77 17.58
CA ALA A 383 15.24 1.72 18.38
C ALA A 383 15.80 0.31 18.10
N GLY A 384 16.69 0.14 17.13
CA GLY A 384 17.15 -1.18 16.67
C GLY A 384 15.97 -2.03 16.19
N SER A 385 15.05 -1.42 15.44
CA SER A 385 13.89 -2.00 14.79
C SER A 385 14.00 -1.80 13.27
N ILE A 386 13.19 -2.50 12.49
CA ILE A 386 13.23 -2.41 11.02
C ILE A 386 11.93 -1.78 10.53
N LEU A 387 12.03 -0.69 9.75
CA LEU A 387 10.92 -0.27 8.90
C LEU A 387 10.85 -1.22 7.71
N GLY A 388 9.88 -2.13 7.73
CA GLY A 388 9.71 -3.17 6.72
C GLY A 388 8.96 -2.71 5.48
N GLY A 389 8.28 -1.55 5.50
CA GLY A 389 7.53 -1.11 4.34
C GLY A 389 6.91 0.26 4.44
N VAL A 390 6.19 0.62 3.37
CA VAL A 390 5.43 1.86 3.24
C VAL A 390 4.03 1.60 2.69
N HIS A 391 3.10 2.51 2.99
CA HIS A 391 1.71 2.45 2.56
C HIS A 391 1.27 3.82 2.08
N PHE A 392 1.06 3.98 0.77
CA PHE A 392 0.75 5.27 0.14
C PHE A 392 -0.66 5.32 -0.45
N GLU A 393 -1.27 6.50 -0.40
CA GLU A 393 -2.38 6.87 -1.27
C GLU A 393 -1.82 7.61 -2.48
N LEU A 394 -1.86 6.97 -3.65
CA LEU A 394 -1.24 7.45 -4.87
C LEU A 394 -2.05 7.07 -6.12
N THR A 395 -1.75 7.74 -7.21
CA THR A 395 -2.27 7.40 -8.55
C THR A 395 -1.17 7.55 -9.60
N GLY A 396 -1.30 6.82 -10.70
CA GLY A 396 -0.43 6.97 -11.87
C GLY A 396 -0.80 8.15 -12.78
N GLU A 397 -1.75 8.98 -12.36
CA GLU A 397 -2.20 10.16 -13.10
C GLU A 397 -1.53 11.44 -12.58
N ASN A 398 -1.54 12.51 -13.41
CA ASN A 398 -1.03 13.83 -13.04
C ASN A 398 -2.16 14.67 -12.37
N VAL A 399 -2.67 14.19 -11.24
CA VAL A 399 -3.65 14.94 -10.43
C VAL A 399 -2.97 16.06 -9.64
N THR A 400 -3.73 17.04 -9.21
CA THR A 400 -3.28 18.19 -8.40
C THR A 400 -3.88 18.15 -6.99
N GLU A 401 -3.88 16.97 -6.34
CA GLU A 401 -4.56 16.75 -5.05
C GLU A 401 -3.64 17.03 -3.84
N CYS A 402 -2.33 16.92 -4.01
CA CYS A 402 -1.33 17.21 -2.98
C CYS A 402 -0.45 18.39 -3.39
N THR A 403 -0.14 19.30 -2.45
CA THR A 403 0.72 20.45 -2.69
C THR A 403 2.21 20.11 -2.58
N GLY A 404 3.06 20.88 -3.25
CA GLY A 404 4.51 20.69 -3.28
C GLY A 404 4.96 19.59 -4.23
N GLY A 405 6.13 19.03 -3.94
CA GLY A 405 6.79 18.03 -4.80
C GLY A 405 7.47 18.64 -6.03
N PRO A 406 7.93 17.80 -6.98
CA PRO A 406 8.79 18.25 -8.09
C PRO A 406 8.10 19.22 -9.04
N GLN A 407 6.77 19.23 -9.10
CA GLN A 407 5.99 20.13 -9.95
C GLN A 407 5.66 21.45 -9.25
N GLY A 408 5.95 21.60 -7.95
CA GLY A 408 5.68 22.81 -7.18
C GLY A 408 4.19 23.19 -7.11
N ILE A 409 3.29 22.18 -7.04
CA ILE A 409 1.84 22.39 -6.97
C ILE A 409 1.51 23.24 -5.74
N ASP A 410 0.78 24.33 -5.91
CA ASP A 410 0.29 25.16 -4.82
C ASP A 410 -1.23 24.99 -4.57
N GLU A 411 -1.78 25.70 -3.58
CA GLU A 411 -3.20 25.58 -3.24
C GLU A 411 -4.12 26.09 -4.35
N ALA A 412 -3.66 27.04 -5.19
CA ALA A 412 -4.43 27.55 -6.31
C ALA A 412 -4.57 26.52 -7.45
N ASP A 413 -3.65 25.58 -7.53
CA ASP A 413 -3.65 24.52 -8.54
C ASP A 413 -4.59 23.35 -8.18
N LEU A 414 -4.97 23.18 -6.91
CA LEU A 414 -5.78 22.05 -6.45
C LEU A 414 -7.05 21.83 -7.31
N PRO A 415 -7.83 22.86 -7.68
CA PRO A 415 -9.04 22.66 -8.48
C PRO A 415 -8.79 22.18 -9.92
N LEU A 416 -7.58 22.34 -10.45
CA LEU A 416 -7.28 22.08 -11.87
C LEU A 416 -7.51 20.61 -12.25
N ARG A 417 -7.12 19.68 -11.37
CA ARG A 417 -7.29 18.24 -11.59
C ARG A 417 -7.45 17.47 -10.29
N TYR A 418 -8.46 17.83 -9.51
CA TYR A 418 -8.81 17.09 -8.29
C TYR A 418 -9.91 16.07 -8.63
N THR A 419 -9.56 14.78 -8.65
CA THR A 419 -10.46 13.70 -9.10
C THR A 419 -10.86 12.72 -8.00
N SER A 420 -10.23 12.80 -6.82
CA SER A 420 -10.57 11.93 -5.69
C SER A 420 -11.93 12.28 -5.09
N TYR A 421 -12.76 11.28 -4.84
CA TYR A 421 -14.03 11.43 -4.10
C TYR A 421 -13.84 11.46 -2.58
N CYS A 422 -12.65 11.19 -2.08
CA CYS A 422 -12.37 11.08 -0.64
C CYS A 422 -11.17 11.92 -0.22
N ASP A 423 -10.01 11.27 -0.04
CA ASP A 423 -8.80 11.93 0.42
C ASP A 423 -7.80 12.11 -0.75
N PRO A 424 -6.95 13.15 -0.69
CA PRO A 424 -6.01 13.47 -1.77
C PRO A 424 -4.96 12.37 -1.96
N ARG A 425 -4.51 12.18 -3.21
CA ARG A 425 -3.51 11.19 -3.59
C ARG A 425 -2.26 11.87 -4.12
N LEU A 426 -1.10 11.26 -3.89
CA LEU A 426 0.12 11.62 -4.60
C LEU A 426 -0.07 11.34 -6.10
N ASN A 427 0.31 12.27 -6.95
CA ASN A 427 0.33 12.08 -8.39
C ASN A 427 1.55 11.24 -8.83
N TYR A 428 1.65 10.95 -10.13
CA TYR A 428 2.75 10.18 -10.70
C TYR A 428 4.13 10.75 -10.32
N SER A 429 4.36 12.05 -10.54
CA SER A 429 5.63 12.71 -10.28
C SER A 429 6.00 12.71 -8.81
N GLN A 430 5.06 13.03 -7.93
CA GLN A 430 5.25 13.00 -6.48
C GLN A 430 5.53 11.58 -5.97
N SER A 431 4.85 10.58 -6.52
CA SER A 431 5.05 9.16 -6.16
C SER A 431 6.46 8.68 -6.54
N MET A 432 6.92 9.03 -7.73
CA MET A 432 8.29 8.70 -8.16
C MET A 432 9.35 9.44 -7.34
N GLU A 433 9.14 10.72 -7.02
CA GLU A 433 10.05 11.49 -6.15
C GLU A 433 10.20 10.83 -4.77
N VAL A 434 9.07 10.44 -4.15
CA VAL A 434 9.09 9.70 -2.87
C VAL A 434 9.87 8.39 -3.00
N ALA A 435 9.72 7.65 -4.11
CA ALA A 435 10.45 6.40 -4.32
C ALA A 435 11.97 6.62 -4.39
N PHE A 436 12.43 7.64 -5.11
CA PHE A 436 13.86 7.99 -5.20
C PHE A 436 14.42 8.43 -3.83
N LEU A 437 13.71 9.30 -3.12
CA LEU A 437 14.10 9.77 -1.80
C LEU A 437 14.18 8.63 -0.79
N LEU A 438 13.19 7.75 -0.80
CA LEU A 438 13.14 6.57 0.06
C LEU A 438 14.28 5.60 -0.28
N ALA A 439 14.52 5.31 -1.55
CA ALA A 439 15.61 4.44 -2.01
C ALA A 439 16.98 4.94 -1.53
N LYS A 440 17.21 6.24 -1.61
CA LYS A 440 18.42 6.89 -1.10
C LYS A 440 18.58 6.70 0.42
N ASN A 441 17.54 6.97 1.19
CA ASN A 441 17.57 6.81 2.64
C ASN A 441 17.75 5.35 3.06
N LEU A 442 17.10 4.42 2.40
CA LEU A 442 17.28 2.98 2.66
C LEU A 442 18.71 2.51 2.35
N SER A 443 19.37 3.01 1.30
CA SER A 443 20.74 2.63 0.97
C SER A 443 21.75 3.04 2.05
N VAL A 444 21.55 4.17 2.68
CA VAL A 444 22.36 4.64 3.82
C VAL A 444 22.16 3.76 5.06
N HIS A 445 20.94 3.27 5.26
CA HIS A 445 20.58 2.48 6.45
C HIS A 445 21.05 1.02 6.41
N HIS A 446 21.40 0.49 5.23
CA HIS A 446 21.90 -0.88 5.08
C HIS A 446 23.42 -1.01 5.08
N ASP A 447 24.18 0.00 5.53
CA ASP A 447 25.67 0.05 5.47
C ASP A 447 26.22 -0.29 4.07
N LEU A 448 25.41 -0.16 3.05
CA LEU A 448 25.84 -0.24 1.67
C LEU A 448 26.55 1.07 1.35
N ALA A 449 27.86 1.03 1.22
CA ALA A 449 28.64 2.19 0.79
C ALA A 449 27.92 2.86 -0.40
N PRO A 450 27.69 4.19 -0.36
CA PRO A 450 27.06 4.89 -1.47
C PRO A 450 27.82 4.56 -2.73
N LEU A 451 27.13 4.20 -3.80
CA LEU A 451 27.74 3.78 -5.08
C LEU A 451 28.79 4.80 -5.61
N ASN A 452 28.67 6.05 -5.18
CA ASN A 452 29.65 7.11 -5.48
C ASN A 452 31.02 6.94 -4.78
N GLU A 453 31.12 6.23 -3.66
CA GLU A 453 32.43 5.96 -3.02
C GLU A 453 33.16 4.78 -3.67
N THR A 454 32.42 3.78 -4.18
CA THR A 454 33.06 2.65 -4.89
C THR A 454 33.70 3.09 -6.22
N SER A 455 33.13 4.09 -6.91
CA SER A 455 33.74 4.64 -8.14
C SER A 455 34.99 5.50 -7.86
N LYS A 456 34.98 6.27 -6.76
CA LYS A 456 36.18 7.02 -6.32
C LYS A 456 37.27 6.10 -5.79
N ASN A 457 36.93 5.06 -5.05
CA ASN A 457 37.89 4.08 -4.56
C ASN A 457 38.42 3.17 -5.68
N ARG A 458 37.62 2.85 -6.71
CA ARG A 458 38.10 2.14 -7.91
C ARG A 458 39.09 3.01 -8.73
N LYS A 459 38.83 4.30 -8.88
CA LYS A 459 39.80 5.20 -9.52
C LYS A 459 41.11 5.30 -8.73
N ARG A 460 41.04 5.38 -7.39
CA ARG A 460 42.22 5.36 -6.53
C ARG A 460 42.97 4.01 -6.57
N SER A 461 42.28 2.88 -6.60
CA SER A 461 42.94 1.57 -6.74
C SER A 461 43.51 1.30 -8.15
N MET A 462 42.89 1.87 -9.20
CA MET A 462 43.49 1.82 -10.57
C MET A 462 44.69 2.73 -10.73
N GLU A 463 44.74 3.88 -10.05
CA GLU A 463 45.95 4.74 -10.05
C GLU A 463 47.13 4.14 -9.27
N ILE A 464 46.88 3.24 -8.31
CA ILE A 464 47.90 2.54 -7.53
C ILE A 464 48.42 1.28 -8.27
N SER A 465 47.71 0.78 -9.28
CA SER A 465 48.05 -0.44 -10.03
C SER A 465 48.65 -0.16 -11.43
N ASP A 466 49.07 1.08 -11.74
CA ASP A 466 49.74 1.38 -13.00
C ASP A 466 51.15 0.76 -13.03
N PRO A 467 51.39 -0.29 -13.84
CA PRO A 467 52.67 -0.96 -13.89
C PRO A 467 53.81 -0.10 -14.45
N SER A 468 53.52 1.04 -15.06
CA SER A 468 54.54 1.93 -15.69
C SER A 468 55.39 2.71 -14.67
N LYS A 469 55.02 2.71 -13.40
CA LYS A 469 55.77 3.38 -12.31
C LYS A 469 56.73 2.46 -11.54
N ARG A 470 56.90 1.20 -11.95
CA ARG A 470 57.80 0.22 -11.28
C ARG A 470 59.19 0.13 -11.88
N PHE A 471 59.53 0.93 -12.92
CA PHE A 471 60.85 0.93 -13.53
C PHE A 471 61.41 2.35 -13.61
N ARG A 472 61.66 3.00 -12.49
CA ARG A 472 62.65 4.11 -12.33
C ARG A 472 63.00 4.22 -10.84
N ALA A 473 63.97 3.43 -10.43
CA ALA A 473 64.92 3.67 -9.36
C ALA A 473 66.13 2.73 -9.56
#